data_d924a375c43674a6e935d5c67be1d6c2
#
_entry.id   d924a375c43674a6e935d5c67be1d6c2
#
_cell.length_a   1.000
_cell.length_b   1.000
_cell.length_c   1.000
_cell.angle_alpha   90.00
_cell.angle_beta   90.00
_cell.angle_gamma   90.00
#
_symmetry.space_group_name_H-M   'P 1'
#
loop_
_entity.id
_entity.type
_entity.pdbx_description
1 polymer ?
#
loop_
_entity_poly.entity_id
_entity_poly.type
_entity_poly.pdbx_seq_one_letter_code
_entity_poly.pdbx_strand_id
1 'polypeptide(L)'
;MEQKLINIRTDGGIKVKVITLCGSLRFKKEMMTVAEKMALEGYCILTPVYSVSEKIDITKKQLINLKEAHFKRIELSDAILVVNINNYIGDSTKLEIDYAKKLGKKIIYYTDLIENK
;
A
#
# COMPACT_ATOMS: atom_id res chain seq x y z
N MET A 1 1.02 14.32 19.77
CA MET A 1 0.19 13.83 18.67
C MET A 1 -0.90 12.91 19.18
N GLU A 2 -2.10 13.10 18.69
CA GLU A 2 -3.20 12.28 19.14
C GLU A 2 -3.19 10.93 18.44
N GLN A 3 -3.59 9.90 19.19
CA GLN A 3 -3.63 8.55 18.67
C GLN A 3 -5.05 8.11 18.39
N LYS A 4 -5.73 8.90 17.59
CA LYS A 4 -7.15 8.65 17.32
C LYS A 4 -7.41 7.37 16.57
N LEU A 5 -6.43 6.90 15.81
CA LEU A 5 -6.62 5.75 14.94
C LEU A 5 -6.28 4.44 15.61
N ILE A 6 -5.74 4.49 16.81
CA ILE A 6 -5.40 3.29 17.57
C ILE A 6 -6.37 3.18 18.75
N ASN A 7 -7.17 2.13 18.72
CA ASN A 7 -8.11 1.87 19.81
C ASN A 7 -7.67 0.63 20.56
N ILE A 8 -7.40 0.81 21.86
CA ILE A 8 -7.05 -0.34 22.69
C ILE A 8 -8.34 -0.93 23.21
N ARG A 9 -8.59 -2.17 22.84
CA ARG A 9 -9.82 -2.86 23.17
C ARG A 9 -9.71 -3.53 24.52
N THR A 10 -10.83 -3.56 25.22
CA THR A 10 -10.88 -4.23 26.51
C THR A 10 -10.79 -5.76 26.37
N ASP A 11 -11.10 -6.27 25.18
CA ASP A 11 -11.01 -7.72 24.93
C ASP A 11 -9.59 -8.13 24.48
N GLY A 12 -8.61 -7.25 24.61
CA GLY A 12 -7.22 -7.58 24.41
C GLY A 12 -6.67 -7.29 23.03
N GLY A 13 -7.45 -6.74 22.10
CA GLY A 13 -6.96 -6.44 20.76
C GLY A 13 -6.63 -4.97 20.57
N ILE A 14 -5.76 -4.68 19.61
CA ILE A 14 -5.50 -3.34 19.14
C ILE A 14 -6.17 -3.18 17.79
N LYS A 15 -7.03 -2.19 17.67
CA LYS A 15 -7.78 -1.99 16.43
C LYS A 15 -7.09 -0.92 15.60
N VAL A 16 -6.37 -1.34 14.56
CA VAL A 16 -5.63 -0.47 13.66
C VAL A 16 -5.98 -0.85 12.22
N LYS A 17 -6.22 0.14 11.38
CA LYS A 17 -6.46 -0.12 9.96
C LYS A 17 -5.18 -0.52 9.27
N VAL A 18 -5.26 -1.57 8.46
CA VAL A 18 -4.14 -2.06 7.67
C VAL A 18 -4.36 -1.61 6.23
N ILE A 19 -3.40 -0.89 5.68
CA ILE A 19 -3.50 -0.35 4.33
C ILE A 19 -2.24 -0.73 3.54
N THR A 20 -2.44 -1.33 2.37
CA THR A 20 -1.34 -1.66 1.48
C THR A 20 -1.20 -0.57 0.42
N LEU A 21 0.02 -0.07 0.24
CA LEU A 21 0.30 0.88 -0.83
C LEU A 21 0.51 0.14 -2.13
N CYS A 22 -0.13 0.64 -3.18
CA CYS A 22 0.02 0.13 -4.54
C CYS A 22 0.42 1.29 -5.43
N GLY A 23 1.29 1.04 -6.39
CA GLY A 23 1.71 2.10 -7.29
C GLY A 23 2.95 1.68 -8.06
N SER A 24 3.30 2.48 -9.06
CA SER A 24 4.49 2.24 -9.86
C SER A 24 5.74 2.50 -9.03
N LEU A 25 6.72 1.61 -9.13
CA LEU A 25 7.99 1.80 -8.42
C LEU A 25 8.76 3.02 -8.91
N ARG A 26 8.37 3.60 -10.05
CA ARG A 26 8.96 4.87 -10.48
C ARG A 26 8.65 5.98 -9.47
N PHE A 27 7.61 5.81 -8.66
CA PHE A 27 7.22 6.76 -7.63
C PHE A 27 7.63 6.29 -6.24
N LYS A 28 8.71 5.54 -6.17
CA LYS A 28 9.20 4.98 -4.91
C LYS A 28 9.33 6.03 -3.82
N LYS A 29 9.93 7.17 -4.16
CA LYS A 29 10.16 8.23 -3.19
C LYS A 29 8.84 8.77 -2.64
N GLU A 30 7.89 9.03 -3.54
CA GLU A 30 6.58 9.51 -3.12
C GLU A 30 5.85 8.48 -2.28
N MET A 31 5.96 7.20 -2.65
CA MET A 31 5.32 6.14 -1.89
C MET A 31 5.91 6.03 -0.47
N MET A 32 7.22 6.18 -0.35
CA MET A 32 7.86 6.13 0.96
C MET A 32 7.43 7.31 1.83
N THR A 33 7.29 8.49 1.22
CA THR A 33 6.83 9.69 1.94
C THR A 33 5.39 9.50 2.44
N VAL A 34 4.53 8.98 1.58
CA VAL A 34 3.13 8.72 1.95
C VAL A 34 3.06 7.67 3.06
N ALA A 35 3.88 6.61 2.94
CA ALA A 35 3.91 5.55 3.93
C ALA A 35 4.28 6.09 5.31
N GLU A 36 5.32 6.92 5.36
CA GLU A 36 5.76 7.50 6.63
C GLU A 36 4.67 8.36 7.24
N LYS A 37 4.06 9.23 6.43
CA LYS A 37 3.01 10.12 6.92
C LYS A 37 1.84 9.32 7.51
N MET A 38 1.40 8.31 6.80
CA MET A 38 0.25 7.53 7.26
C MET A 38 0.60 6.68 8.48
N ALA A 39 1.81 6.14 8.53
CA ALA A 39 2.25 5.39 9.69
C ALA A 39 2.26 6.27 10.94
N LEU A 40 2.72 7.51 10.80
CA LEU A 40 2.72 8.45 11.91
C LEU A 40 1.31 8.83 12.36
N GLU A 41 0.33 8.67 11.46
CA GLU A 41 -1.06 8.92 11.80
C GLU A 41 -1.75 7.71 12.43
N GLY A 42 -1.04 6.59 12.55
CA GLY A 42 -1.57 5.42 13.26
C GLY A 42 -2.02 4.26 12.40
N TYR A 43 -1.81 4.33 11.08
CA TYR A 43 -2.16 3.21 10.21
C TYR A 43 -1.05 2.19 10.17
N CYS A 44 -1.43 0.93 9.99
CA CYS A 44 -0.47 -0.14 9.72
C CYS A 44 -0.26 -0.19 8.20
N ILE A 45 0.90 0.25 7.74
CA ILE A 45 1.16 0.38 6.30
C ILE A 45 1.99 -0.81 5.83
N LEU A 46 1.52 -1.44 4.75
CA LEU A 46 2.26 -2.48 4.05
C LEU A 46 2.67 -1.92 2.69
N THR A 47 3.94 -2.07 2.35
CA THR A 47 4.47 -1.52 1.10
C THR A 47 5.15 -2.60 0.29
N PRO A 48 5.32 -2.38 -1.02
CA PRO A 48 6.22 -3.25 -1.78
C PRO A 48 7.62 -3.17 -1.20
N VAL A 49 8.40 -4.21 -1.41
CA VAL A 49 9.81 -4.18 -1.04
C VAL A 49 10.56 -3.42 -2.12
N TYR A 50 11.27 -2.38 -1.73
CA TYR A 50 12.03 -1.57 -2.66
C TYR A 50 13.46 -2.08 -2.77
N SER A 51 13.96 -2.13 -4.00
CA SER A 51 15.34 -2.54 -4.23
C SER A 51 16.30 -1.48 -3.73
N VAL A 52 17.36 -1.91 -3.02
CA VAL A 52 18.45 -1.01 -2.62
C VAL A 52 19.64 -1.16 -3.55
N SER A 53 19.62 -2.13 -4.45
CA SER A 53 20.70 -2.35 -5.41
C SER A 53 20.39 -1.64 -6.71
N GLU A 54 21.38 -1.03 -7.33
CA GLU A 54 21.17 -0.36 -8.60
C GLU A 54 20.96 -1.33 -9.75
N LYS A 55 21.56 -2.52 -9.65
CA LYS A 55 21.41 -3.54 -10.66
C LYS A 55 21.06 -4.85 -9.99
N ILE A 56 19.86 -5.32 -10.27
CA ILE A 56 19.42 -6.63 -9.80
C ILE A 56 18.92 -7.39 -11.01
N ASP A 57 19.54 -8.55 -11.25
CA ASP A 57 19.02 -9.50 -12.23
C ASP A 57 18.05 -10.40 -11.49
N ILE A 58 16.78 -10.14 -11.69
CA ILE A 58 15.73 -10.90 -11.02
C ILE A 58 15.28 -12.02 -11.94
N THR A 59 15.27 -13.25 -11.43
CA THR A 59 14.76 -14.39 -12.19
C THR A 59 13.24 -14.28 -12.30
N LYS A 60 12.67 -15.04 -13.26
CA LYS A 60 11.21 -15.09 -13.38
C LYS A 60 10.56 -15.58 -12.10
N LYS A 61 11.16 -16.56 -11.45
CA LYS A 61 10.66 -17.10 -10.20
C LYS A 61 10.64 -16.03 -9.12
N GLN A 62 11.72 -15.26 -9.01
CA GLN A 62 11.81 -14.20 -8.02
C GLN A 62 10.78 -13.11 -8.29
N LEU A 63 10.55 -12.77 -9.55
CA LEU A 63 9.54 -11.79 -9.90
C LEU A 63 8.15 -12.26 -9.50
N ILE A 64 7.84 -13.54 -9.74
CA ILE A 64 6.57 -14.11 -9.32
C ILE A 64 6.43 -14.04 -7.80
N ASN A 65 7.50 -14.37 -7.08
CA ASN A 65 7.47 -14.30 -5.61
C ASN A 65 7.14 -12.89 -5.11
N LEU A 66 7.73 -11.87 -5.74
CA LEU A 66 7.45 -10.49 -5.37
C LEU A 66 5.99 -10.11 -5.61
N LYS A 67 5.44 -10.55 -6.74
CA LYS A 67 4.06 -10.26 -7.07
C LYS A 67 3.10 -10.96 -6.12
N GLU A 68 3.35 -12.23 -5.84
CA GLU A 68 2.50 -12.99 -4.93
C GLU A 68 2.53 -12.43 -3.52
N ALA A 69 3.72 -12.01 -3.07
CA ALA A 69 3.84 -11.39 -1.77
C ALA A 69 3.02 -10.10 -1.68
N HIS A 70 3.01 -9.32 -2.76
CA HIS A 70 2.24 -8.08 -2.73
C HIS A 70 0.73 -8.34 -2.75
N PHE A 71 0.28 -9.33 -3.53
CA PHE A 71 -1.13 -9.73 -3.47
C PHE A 71 -1.50 -10.21 -2.07
N LYS A 72 -0.59 -10.89 -1.39
CA LYS A 72 -0.84 -11.32 -0.02
C LYS A 72 -1.02 -10.11 0.92
N ARG A 73 -0.22 -9.07 0.72
CA ARG A 73 -0.39 -7.84 1.51
C ARG A 73 -1.80 -7.27 1.31
N ILE A 74 -2.28 -7.29 0.06
CA ILE A 74 -3.63 -6.81 -0.23
C ILE A 74 -4.68 -7.65 0.51
N GLU A 75 -4.51 -8.96 0.52
CA GLU A 75 -5.41 -9.85 1.26
C GLU A 75 -5.47 -9.52 2.74
N LEU A 76 -4.33 -9.16 3.32
CA LEU A 76 -4.23 -8.88 4.75
C LEU A 76 -4.73 -7.48 5.12
N SER A 77 -5.05 -6.67 4.14
CA SER A 77 -5.37 -5.26 4.35
C SER A 77 -6.87 -5.02 4.44
N ASP A 78 -7.23 -3.91 5.08
CA ASP A 78 -8.59 -3.40 5.07
C ASP A 78 -8.85 -2.60 3.80
N ALA A 79 -7.80 -1.97 3.26
CA ALA A 79 -7.89 -1.12 2.09
C ALA A 79 -6.56 -1.10 1.36
N ILE A 80 -6.59 -0.64 0.12
CA ILE A 80 -5.36 -0.29 -0.58
C ILE A 80 -5.36 1.20 -0.86
N LEU A 81 -4.17 1.79 -0.87
CA LEU A 81 -3.98 3.17 -1.27
C LEU A 81 -3.15 3.18 -2.54
N VAL A 82 -3.78 3.59 -3.62
CA VAL A 82 -3.12 3.67 -4.93
C VAL A 82 -2.42 5.02 -5.03
N VAL A 83 -1.09 4.99 -5.09
CA VAL A 83 -0.29 6.22 -5.18
C VAL A 83 -0.13 6.55 -6.66
N ASN A 84 -1.13 7.25 -7.19
CA ASN A 84 -1.24 7.55 -8.62
C ASN A 84 -0.79 8.98 -8.91
N ILE A 85 0.50 9.20 -8.84
CA ILE A 85 1.09 10.52 -9.10
C ILE A 85 0.75 10.93 -10.55
N ASN A 86 0.23 12.13 -10.70
CA ASN A 86 -0.22 12.65 -12.00
C ASN A 86 -1.22 11.71 -12.70
N ASN A 87 -2.01 11.00 -11.88
CA ASN A 87 -3.01 10.04 -12.37
C ASN A 87 -2.43 8.85 -13.11
N TYR A 88 -1.12 8.61 -12.98
CA TYR A 88 -0.48 7.47 -13.63
C TYR A 88 -0.77 6.18 -12.86
N ILE A 89 -1.25 5.18 -13.56
CA ILE A 89 -1.46 3.84 -13.03
C ILE A 89 -0.90 2.86 -14.04
N GLY A 90 0.15 2.14 -13.65
CA GLY A 90 0.77 1.15 -14.53
C GLY A 90 0.01 -0.16 -14.56
N ASP A 91 0.43 -1.06 -15.43
CA ASP A 91 -0.27 -2.33 -15.64
C ASP A 91 -0.29 -3.19 -14.39
N SER A 92 0.83 -3.28 -13.69
CA SER A 92 0.88 -4.07 -12.45
C SER A 92 -0.08 -3.53 -11.40
N THR A 93 -0.14 -2.21 -11.29
CA THR A 93 -1.03 -1.56 -10.33
C THR A 93 -2.50 -1.80 -10.69
N LYS A 94 -2.82 -1.82 -11.99
CA LYS A 94 -4.18 -2.14 -12.43
C LYS A 94 -4.59 -3.52 -11.98
N LEU A 95 -3.69 -4.50 -12.08
CA LEU A 95 -3.97 -5.86 -11.61
C LEU A 95 -4.21 -5.90 -10.12
N GLU A 96 -3.45 -5.11 -9.37
CA GLU A 96 -3.61 -5.03 -7.92
C GLU A 96 -4.95 -4.40 -7.54
N ILE A 97 -5.35 -3.37 -8.26
CA ILE A 97 -6.66 -2.75 -8.05
C ILE A 97 -7.78 -3.75 -8.33
N ASP A 98 -7.69 -4.48 -9.44
CA ASP A 98 -8.70 -5.48 -9.78
C ASP A 98 -8.79 -6.55 -8.71
N TYR A 99 -7.65 -6.99 -8.20
CA TYR A 99 -7.61 -8.01 -7.15
C TYR A 99 -8.27 -7.50 -5.87
N ALA A 100 -7.95 -6.27 -5.48
CA ALA A 100 -8.54 -5.66 -4.29
C ALA A 100 -10.07 -5.55 -4.44
N LYS A 101 -10.54 -5.18 -5.63
CA LYS A 101 -11.98 -5.11 -5.90
C LYS A 101 -12.64 -6.46 -5.75
N LYS A 102 -12.01 -7.51 -6.26
CA LYS A 102 -12.52 -8.87 -6.13
C LYS A 102 -12.69 -9.27 -4.68
N LEU A 103 -11.77 -8.84 -3.83
CA LEU A 103 -11.80 -9.17 -2.40
C LEU A 103 -12.71 -8.24 -1.59
N GLY A 104 -13.33 -7.26 -2.24
CA GLY A 104 -14.18 -6.32 -1.54
C GLY A 104 -13.44 -5.31 -0.69
N LYS A 105 -12.15 -5.09 -0.97
CA LYS A 105 -11.36 -4.12 -0.22
C LYS A 105 -11.69 -2.71 -0.67
N LYS A 106 -11.58 -1.77 0.24
CA LYS A 106 -11.73 -0.36 -0.09
C LYS A 106 -10.54 0.10 -0.91
N ILE A 107 -10.78 0.92 -1.92
CA ILE A 107 -9.72 1.46 -2.77
C ILE A 107 -9.69 2.97 -2.62
N ILE A 108 -8.53 3.48 -2.21
CA ILE A 108 -8.31 4.90 -1.99
C ILE A 108 -7.27 5.35 -3.00
N TYR A 109 -7.52 6.46 -3.66
CA TYR A 109 -6.58 7.04 -4.61
C TYR A 109 -5.89 8.25 -4.01
N TYR A 110 -4.58 8.30 -4.13
CA TYR A 110 -3.80 9.39 -3.56
C TYR A 110 -4.24 10.76 -4.10
N THR A 111 -4.54 10.83 -5.40
CA THR A 111 -4.99 12.09 -5.99
C THR A 111 -6.26 12.60 -5.34
N ASP A 112 -7.15 11.71 -4.93
CA ASP A 112 -8.37 12.13 -4.24
C ASP A 112 -8.06 12.73 -2.87
N LEU A 113 -7.04 12.23 -2.20
CA LEU A 113 -6.67 12.73 -0.88
C LEU A 113 -6.10 14.14 -0.95
N ILE A 114 -5.27 14.41 -1.95
CA ILE A 114 -4.63 15.73 -2.07
C ILE A 114 -5.56 16.76 -2.69
N GLU A 115 -6.56 16.33 -3.47
CA GLU A 115 -7.50 17.25 -4.09
C GLU A 115 -8.63 17.66 -3.15
N ASN A 116 -8.82 16.93 -2.07
CA ASN A 116 -9.90 17.18 -1.11
C ASN A 116 -9.47 18.00 0.10
N LYS A 117 -8.44 18.78 -0.06
CA LYS A 117 -7.96 19.63 1.03
C LYS A 117 -8.60 20.99 1.05
#